data_8141592071e56e44e6ad82bd1659fd8f
#
_entry.id   8141592071e56e44e6ad82bd1659fd8f
#
_cell.length_a   1.000
_cell.length_b   1.000
_cell.length_c   1.000
_cell.angle_alpha   90.00
_cell.angle_beta   90.00
_cell.angle_gamma   90.00
#
_symmetry.space_group_name_H-M   'P 1'
#
loop_
_entity.id
_entity.type
_entity.pdbx_description
1 polymer ?
#
loop_
_entity_poly.entity_id
_entity_poly.type
_entity_poly.pdbx_seq_one_letter_code
_entity_poly.pdbx_strand_id
1 'polypeptide(L)'
;MAYDFPVVESVRSVLPVVDEFIIVAGDSSDGTDELLKVFDGEPKVRIIRTVWDTQTYDRGGMIYAQQTDVGLRACTGDWCLYIQSDEIMHHDALPVIREACAKYLDDRRVEGFLLKYVHLYGDYRHYIDSLHFAYPREIRIVRNRPDIHSWRDAQSFRVIPDFNGVDYDVEEGTRKLRCILLDALIFHYGWSRDPRCMVRKANHHNALYSKDYKPVEGVDYYDYGNLGMMPLYEGTFPEAAAERMAAYDWADFVRYDGPRPNIGKRYGVKYRVVDFIEKHILRDGRRIGGFKNYKLLKP
;
A
#
# COMPACT_ATOMS: atom_id res chain seq x y z
N MET A 1 -13.01 -0.77 -14.68
CA MET A 1 -12.90 -0.32 -13.27
C MET A 1 -12.82 1.19 -13.20
N ALA A 2 -13.58 1.81 -12.28
CA ALA A 2 -13.67 3.28 -12.21
C ALA A 2 -12.35 3.95 -11.80
N TYR A 3 -11.49 3.26 -11.07
CA TYR A 3 -10.26 3.84 -10.48
C TYR A 3 -8.97 3.26 -11.04
N ASP A 4 -9.03 2.38 -12.01
CA ASP A 4 -7.86 1.76 -12.67
C ASP A 4 -6.82 1.18 -11.68
N PHE A 5 -7.27 0.44 -10.67
CA PHE A 5 -6.37 -0.30 -9.77
C PHE A 5 -5.75 -1.51 -10.47
N PRO A 6 -4.43 -1.78 -10.29
CA PRO A 6 -3.75 -2.95 -10.85
C PRO A 6 -4.05 -4.24 -10.03
N VAL A 7 -5.33 -4.57 -9.84
CA VAL A 7 -5.77 -5.67 -8.95
C VAL A 7 -5.22 -7.02 -9.43
N VAL A 8 -5.27 -7.28 -10.73
CA VAL A 8 -4.82 -8.55 -11.31
C VAL A 8 -3.31 -8.70 -11.16
N GLU A 9 -2.58 -7.64 -11.46
CA GLU A 9 -1.13 -7.56 -11.32
C GLU A 9 -0.71 -7.69 -9.86
N SER A 10 -1.43 -7.04 -8.95
CA SER A 10 -1.21 -7.14 -7.50
C SER A 10 -1.29 -8.59 -7.02
N VAL A 11 -2.40 -9.27 -7.30
CA VAL A 11 -2.60 -10.68 -6.93
C VAL A 11 -1.52 -11.57 -7.56
N ARG A 12 -1.34 -11.49 -8.87
CA ARG A 12 -0.36 -12.31 -9.61
C ARG A 12 1.07 -12.14 -9.11
N SER A 13 1.42 -10.95 -8.64
CA SER A 13 2.76 -10.66 -8.15
C SER A 13 3.16 -11.45 -6.91
N VAL A 14 2.21 -11.94 -6.12
CA VAL A 14 2.48 -12.68 -4.87
C VAL A 14 2.03 -14.14 -4.89
N LEU A 15 1.19 -14.56 -5.85
CA LEU A 15 0.73 -15.95 -5.96
C LEU A 15 1.86 -17.01 -5.94
N PRO A 16 3.06 -16.76 -6.50
CA PRO A 16 4.14 -17.75 -6.45
C PRO A 16 4.71 -18.01 -5.05
N VAL A 17 4.49 -17.10 -4.08
CA VAL A 17 5.09 -17.20 -2.72
C VAL A 17 4.08 -17.55 -1.64
N VAL A 18 2.79 -17.50 -1.92
CA VAL A 18 1.72 -17.81 -0.97
C VAL A 18 1.10 -19.19 -1.23
N ASP A 19 0.56 -19.80 -0.19
CA ASP A 19 -0.18 -21.07 -0.26
C ASP A 19 -1.66 -20.83 -0.54
N GLU A 20 -2.20 -19.72 -0.07
CA GLU A 20 -3.56 -19.23 -0.32
C GLU A 20 -3.55 -17.71 -0.52
N PHE A 21 -4.55 -17.19 -1.21
CA PHE A 21 -4.78 -15.76 -1.39
C PHE A 21 -6.26 -15.43 -1.16
N ILE A 22 -6.52 -14.53 -0.21
CA ILE A 22 -7.87 -14.10 0.13
C ILE A 22 -8.11 -12.72 -0.47
N ILE A 23 -9.04 -12.64 -1.44
CA ILE A 23 -9.50 -11.35 -1.96
C ILE A 23 -10.75 -10.95 -1.17
N VAL A 24 -10.69 -9.84 -0.46
CA VAL A 24 -11.87 -9.23 0.17
C VAL A 24 -12.39 -8.17 -0.79
N ALA A 25 -13.51 -8.48 -1.43
CA ALA A 25 -14.13 -7.62 -2.41
C ALA A 25 -15.38 -6.97 -1.82
N GLY A 26 -15.33 -5.64 -1.65
CA GLY A 26 -16.50 -4.84 -1.30
C GLY A 26 -17.54 -4.83 -2.42
N ASP A 27 -18.72 -4.37 -2.10
CA ASP A 27 -19.78 -4.13 -3.07
C ASP A 27 -19.34 -3.06 -4.08
N SER A 28 -19.40 -3.39 -5.36
CA SER A 28 -18.94 -2.54 -6.44
C SER A 28 -19.86 -2.63 -7.66
N SER A 29 -20.12 -1.49 -8.28
CA SER A 29 -20.92 -1.41 -9.51
C SER A 29 -20.08 -1.05 -10.75
N ASP A 30 -18.75 -1.08 -10.66
CA ASP A 30 -17.81 -0.55 -11.67
C ASP A 30 -17.14 -1.63 -12.55
N GLY A 31 -17.65 -2.86 -12.54
CA GLY A 31 -17.06 -3.98 -13.28
C GLY A 31 -15.95 -4.71 -12.55
N THR A 32 -15.70 -4.41 -11.27
CA THR A 32 -14.72 -5.13 -10.43
C THR A 32 -15.04 -6.62 -10.34
N ASP A 33 -16.32 -6.98 -10.19
CA ASP A 33 -16.74 -8.37 -10.11
C ASP A 33 -16.43 -9.15 -11.38
N GLU A 34 -16.59 -8.53 -12.55
CA GLU A 34 -16.26 -9.14 -13.84
C GLU A 34 -14.74 -9.31 -13.99
N LEU A 35 -13.97 -8.31 -13.54
CA LEU A 35 -12.51 -8.41 -13.54
C LEU A 35 -12.01 -9.57 -12.67
N LEU A 36 -12.62 -9.78 -11.49
CA LEU A 36 -12.19 -10.83 -10.57
C LEU A 36 -12.43 -12.24 -11.10
N LYS A 37 -13.27 -12.42 -12.12
CA LYS A 37 -13.45 -13.72 -12.80
C LYS A 37 -12.17 -14.26 -13.47
N VAL A 38 -11.16 -13.42 -13.68
CA VAL A 38 -9.85 -13.86 -14.17
C VAL A 38 -9.18 -14.87 -13.22
N PHE A 39 -9.64 -14.91 -11.97
CA PHE A 39 -9.17 -15.87 -10.97
C PHE A 39 -10.08 -17.08 -10.79
N ASP A 40 -11.16 -17.20 -11.60
CA ASP A 40 -12.02 -18.38 -11.57
C ASP A 40 -11.20 -19.63 -11.94
N GLY A 41 -11.19 -20.61 -11.04
CA GLY A 41 -10.37 -21.82 -11.22
C GLY A 41 -8.93 -21.73 -10.71
N GLU A 42 -8.46 -20.58 -10.22
CA GLU A 42 -7.17 -20.49 -9.52
C GLU A 42 -7.29 -21.09 -8.11
N PRO A 43 -6.69 -22.27 -7.84
CA PRO A 43 -6.96 -23.02 -6.61
C PRO A 43 -6.51 -22.31 -5.34
N LYS A 44 -5.55 -21.39 -5.45
CA LYS A 44 -5.06 -20.62 -4.32
C LYS A 44 -5.94 -19.42 -3.97
N VAL A 45 -6.82 -18.97 -4.88
CA VAL A 45 -7.59 -17.75 -4.70
C VAL A 45 -8.98 -18.04 -4.16
N ARG A 46 -9.34 -17.36 -3.07
CA ARG A 46 -10.68 -17.36 -2.50
C ARG A 46 -11.19 -15.92 -2.38
N ILE A 47 -12.37 -15.67 -2.93
CA ILE A 47 -13.01 -14.34 -2.90
C ILE A 47 -14.06 -14.31 -1.80
N ILE A 48 -13.94 -13.34 -0.89
CA ILE A 48 -14.94 -13.03 0.14
C ILE A 48 -15.66 -11.75 -0.28
N ARG A 49 -16.97 -11.83 -0.45
CA ARG A 49 -17.81 -10.67 -0.77
C ARG A 49 -18.26 -10.00 0.52
N THR A 50 -18.10 -8.69 0.59
CA THR A 50 -18.48 -7.87 1.74
C THR A 50 -19.30 -6.67 1.30
N VAL A 51 -20.07 -6.13 2.24
CA VAL A 51 -20.70 -4.82 2.11
C VAL A 51 -19.98 -3.85 3.04
N TRP A 52 -19.62 -2.68 2.54
CA TRP A 52 -18.88 -1.71 3.34
C TRP A 52 -19.81 -0.96 4.30
N ASP A 53 -19.62 -1.17 5.59
CA ASP A 53 -20.31 -0.42 6.65
C ASP A 53 -19.64 0.94 6.88
N THR A 54 -19.89 1.88 5.98
CA THR A 54 -19.36 3.24 6.07
C THR A 54 -20.08 4.10 7.14
N GLN A 55 -21.10 3.57 7.82
CA GLN A 55 -21.75 4.25 8.95
C GLN A 55 -20.99 3.99 10.25
N THR A 56 -20.60 2.75 10.49
CA THR A 56 -19.79 2.38 11.66
C THR A 56 -18.33 2.83 11.50
N TYR A 57 -17.75 2.63 10.33
CA TYR A 57 -16.35 2.97 10.02
C TYR A 57 -16.25 4.27 9.22
N ASP A 58 -16.79 5.34 9.75
CA ASP A 58 -17.13 6.58 9.06
C ASP A 58 -16.02 7.65 9.00
N ARG A 59 -14.84 7.37 9.56
CA ARG A 59 -13.74 8.34 9.69
C ARG A 59 -12.37 7.73 9.42
N GLY A 60 -11.44 8.58 8.98
CA GLY A 60 -10.02 8.25 8.90
C GLY A 60 -9.68 7.01 8.07
N GLY A 61 -10.58 6.56 7.17
CA GLY A 61 -10.36 5.38 6.35
C GLY A 61 -10.41 4.05 7.12
N MET A 62 -11.00 4.00 8.33
CA MET A 62 -11.08 2.77 9.15
C MET A 62 -11.77 1.61 8.46
N ILE A 63 -12.65 1.88 7.50
CA ILE A 63 -13.27 0.84 6.67
C ILE A 63 -12.21 -0.04 5.97
N TYR A 64 -11.07 0.52 5.56
CA TYR A 64 -9.98 -0.27 4.98
C TYR A 64 -9.36 -1.23 5.99
N ALA A 65 -9.21 -0.80 7.26
CA ALA A 65 -8.69 -1.68 8.31
C ALA A 65 -9.67 -2.82 8.61
N GLN A 66 -10.95 -2.53 8.65
CA GLN A 66 -12.01 -3.54 8.84
C GLN A 66 -12.00 -4.57 7.71
N GLN A 67 -11.92 -4.15 6.46
CA GLN A 67 -11.84 -5.05 5.31
C GLN A 67 -10.55 -5.88 5.32
N THR A 68 -9.44 -5.28 5.74
CA THR A 68 -8.15 -5.99 5.91
C THR A 68 -8.26 -7.07 6.98
N ASP A 69 -8.92 -6.79 8.11
CA ASP A 69 -9.11 -7.78 9.18
C ASP A 69 -10.03 -8.93 8.76
N VAL A 70 -11.04 -8.70 7.91
CA VAL A 70 -11.84 -9.78 7.32
C VAL A 70 -10.92 -10.75 6.56
N GLY A 71 -10.02 -10.23 5.73
CA GLY A 71 -9.04 -11.06 5.02
C GLY A 71 -8.07 -11.76 5.97
N LEU A 72 -7.53 -11.03 6.94
CA LEU A 72 -6.58 -11.54 7.92
C LEU A 72 -7.17 -12.71 8.73
N ARG A 73 -8.44 -12.58 9.19
CA ARG A 73 -9.13 -13.66 9.94
C ARG A 73 -9.47 -14.87 9.07
N ALA A 74 -9.52 -14.71 7.76
CA ALA A 74 -9.80 -15.80 6.82
C ALA A 74 -8.53 -16.59 6.42
N CYS A 75 -7.34 -16.07 6.69
CA CYS A 75 -6.07 -16.76 6.43
C CYS A 75 -5.83 -17.91 7.40
N THR A 76 -5.24 -19.01 6.90
CA THR A 76 -4.95 -20.23 7.66
C THR A 76 -3.45 -20.48 7.89
N GLY A 77 -2.57 -19.85 7.12
CA GLY A 77 -1.12 -19.98 7.22
C GLY A 77 -0.54 -19.36 8.50
N ASP A 78 0.74 -19.66 8.80
CA ASP A 78 1.47 -19.10 9.96
C ASP A 78 1.77 -17.61 9.82
N TRP A 79 1.95 -17.15 8.57
CA TRP A 79 2.19 -15.78 8.21
C TRP A 79 1.12 -15.29 7.24
N CYS A 80 0.68 -14.05 7.42
CA CYS A 80 -0.23 -13.38 6.51
C CYS A 80 0.51 -12.27 5.78
N LEU A 81 0.60 -12.37 4.45
CA LEU A 81 1.10 -11.30 3.60
C LEU A 81 -0.06 -10.42 3.17
N TYR A 82 0.00 -9.14 3.50
CA TYR A 82 -0.97 -8.14 3.10
C TYR A 82 -0.47 -7.36 1.89
N ILE A 83 -1.29 -7.25 0.88
CA ILE A 83 -1.03 -6.41 -0.29
C ILE A 83 -2.30 -5.65 -0.68
N GLN A 84 -2.14 -4.38 -1.01
CA GLN A 84 -3.25 -3.53 -1.47
C GLN A 84 -3.44 -3.65 -2.98
N SER A 85 -4.63 -3.34 -3.46
CA SER A 85 -4.98 -3.44 -4.88
C SER A 85 -4.18 -2.50 -5.79
N ASP A 86 -3.45 -1.54 -5.23
CA ASP A 86 -2.56 -0.62 -5.94
C ASP A 86 -1.07 -0.86 -5.63
N GLU A 87 -0.75 -2.02 -5.09
CA GLU A 87 0.61 -2.47 -4.80
C GLU A 87 0.97 -3.69 -5.66
N ILE A 88 2.18 -3.72 -6.22
CA ILE A 88 2.72 -4.85 -6.98
C ILE A 88 4.07 -5.23 -6.38
N MET A 89 4.21 -6.51 -5.98
CA MET A 89 5.45 -7.04 -5.42
C MET A 89 6.49 -7.20 -6.52
N HIS A 90 7.73 -6.78 -6.26
CA HIS A 90 8.84 -7.08 -7.15
C HIS A 90 9.17 -8.58 -7.10
N HIS A 91 9.44 -9.19 -8.24
CA HIS A 91 9.70 -10.64 -8.33
C HIS A 91 10.92 -11.08 -7.50
N ASP A 92 11.98 -10.26 -7.39
CA ASP A 92 13.14 -10.55 -6.54
C ASP A 92 12.82 -10.55 -5.04
N ALA A 93 11.69 -9.97 -4.62
CA ALA A 93 11.24 -10.02 -3.24
C ALA A 93 10.76 -11.42 -2.80
N LEU A 94 10.27 -12.23 -3.74
CA LEU A 94 9.60 -13.49 -3.42
C LEU A 94 10.53 -14.52 -2.72
N PRO A 95 11.76 -14.80 -3.21
CA PRO A 95 12.68 -15.68 -2.49
C PRO A 95 13.07 -15.11 -1.12
N VAL A 96 13.28 -13.80 -0.99
CA VAL A 96 13.61 -13.14 0.29
C VAL A 96 12.50 -13.32 1.32
N ILE A 97 11.24 -13.18 0.90
CA ILE A 97 10.06 -13.36 1.76
C ILE A 97 9.97 -14.82 2.21
N ARG A 98 10.09 -15.78 1.29
CA ARG A 98 10.02 -17.22 1.60
C ARG A 98 11.09 -17.63 2.60
N GLU A 99 12.33 -17.20 2.39
CA GLU A 99 13.44 -17.48 3.28
C GLU A 99 13.21 -16.87 4.69
N ALA A 100 12.77 -15.61 4.76
CA ALA A 100 12.51 -14.95 6.02
C ALA A 100 11.38 -15.61 6.80
N CYS A 101 10.27 -15.96 6.15
CA CYS A 101 9.15 -16.68 6.78
C CYS A 101 9.59 -18.04 7.34
N ALA A 102 10.40 -18.79 6.61
CA ALA A 102 10.94 -20.06 7.08
C ALA A 102 11.93 -19.88 8.24
N LYS A 103 12.89 -18.97 8.09
CA LYS A 103 13.94 -18.69 9.10
C LYS A 103 13.38 -18.31 10.45
N TYR A 104 12.34 -17.48 10.46
CA TYR A 104 11.78 -16.92 11.70
C TYR A 104 10.48 -17.61 12.15
N LEU A 105 10.15 -18.79 11.59
CA LEU A 105 8.92 -19.50 11.93
C LEU A 105 8.80 -19.77 13.43
N ASP A 106 9.87 -20.23 14.06
CA ASP A 106 9.88 -20.58 15.48
C ASP A 106 10.31 -19.43 16.40
N ASP A 107 10.86 -18.34 15.86
CA ASP A 107 11.24 -17.16 16.65
C ASP A 107 10.06 -16.26 16.96
N ARG A 108 9.37 -16.54 18.06
CA ARG A 108 8.20 -15.79 18.51
C ARG A 108 8.47 -14.31 18.87
N ARG A 109 9.73 -13.87 18.91
CA ARG A 109 10.07 -12.46 19.06
C ARG A 109 9.75 -11.66 17.81
N VAL A 110 9.80 -12.32 16.63
CA VAL A 110 9.48 -11.70 15.33
C VAL A 110 7.98 -11.82 15.09
N GLU A 111 7.31 -10.68 14.98
CA GLU A 111 5.86 -10.59 14.82
C GLU A 111 5.44 -10.16 13.41
N GLY A 112 6.39 -9.66 12.62
CA GLY A 112 6.14 -9.30 11.23
C GLY A 112 7.39 -8.84 10.51
N PHE A 113 7.21 -8.55 9.23
CA PHE A 113 8.28 -8.05 8.37
C PHE A 113 7.86 -6.73 7.70
N LEU A 114 8.83 -5.83 7.62
CA LEU A 114 8.74 -4.57 6.88
C LEU A 114 9.28 -4.79 5.48
N LEU A 115 8.56 -4.29 4.49
CA LEU A 115 9.01 -4.25 3.10
C LEU A 115 9.27 -2.81 2.69
N LYS A 116 10.20 -2.62 1.76
CA LYS A 116 10.58 -1.32 1.19
C LYS A 116 9.61 -0.93 0.09
N TYR A 117 9.45 0.37 -0.14
CA TYR A 117 8.53 0.92 -1.11
C TYR A 117 9.19 1.77 -2.18
N VAL A 118 8.70 1.61 -3.40
CA VAL A 118 8.85 2.55 -4.50
C VAL A 118 7.46 3.13 -4.79
N HIS A 119 7.24 4.41 -4.49
CA HIS A 119 5.99 5.09 -4.78
C HIS A 119 6.07 5.78 -6.13
N LEU A 120 5.45 5.20 -7.15
CA LEU A 120 5.36 5.83 -8.47
C LEU A 120 4.41 7.04 -8.41
N TYR A 121 4.65 8.05 -9.24
CA TYR A 121 3.88 9.27 -9.25
C TYR A 121 3.67 9.82 -10.66
N GLY A 122 2.44 10.09 -11.00
CA GLY A 122 2.05 10.61 -12.31
C GLY A 122 2.08 9.52 -13.39
N ASP A 123 3.24 9.18 -13.86
CA ASP A 123 3.47 8.09 -14.80
C ASP A 123 4.09 6.84 -14.16
N TYR A 124 4.46 5.84 -14.96
CA TYR A 124 5.05 4.59 -14.47
C TYR A 124 6.58 4.63 -14.32
N ARG A 125 7.22 5.78 -14.47
CA ARG A 125 8.69 5.92 -14.39
C ARG A 125 9.15 6.89 -13.33
N HIS A 126 8.41 7.97 -13.09
CA HIS A 126 8.73 8.91 -12.03
C HIS A 126 8.29 8.37 -10.66
N TYR A 127 9.10 8.64 -9.64
CA TYR A 127 8.79 8.18 -8.29
C TYR A 127 9.04 9.27 -7.25
N ILE A 128 8.45 9.10 -6.08
CA ILE A 128 8.59 10.00 -4.94
C ILE A 128 9.82 9.56 -4.14
N ASP A 129 10.88 10.35 -4.19
CA ASP A 129 12.12 10.09 -3.45
C ASP A 129 12.14 10.71 -2.04
N SER A 130 11.08 11.43 -1.65
CA SER A 130 10.95 12.05 -0.34
C SER A 130 10.42 11.07 0.72
N LEU A 131 11.22 10.84 1.75
CA LEU A 131 10.88 9.99 2.89
C LEU A 131 9.79 10.60 3.81
N HIS A 132 9.44 11.86 3.61
CA HIS A 132 8.45 12.59 4.40
C HIS A 132 7.12 12.79 3.68
N PHE A 133 7.09 12.62 2.37
CA PHE A 133 5.84 12.61 1.61
C PHE A 133 5.21 11.22 1.61
N ALA A 134 6.00 10.20 1.34
CA ALA A 134 5.55 8.81 1.31
C ALA A 134 6.39 7.95 2.29
N TYR A 135 5.80 6.92 2.82
CA TYR A 135 6.49 6.00 3.72
C TYR A 135 7.49 5.12 2.94
N PRO A 136 8.77 5.04 3.37
CA PRO A 136 9.77 4.25 2.63
C PRO A 136 9.66 2.75 2.90
N ARG A 137 8.87 2.36 3.90
CA ARG A 137 8.66 0.97 4.32
C ARG A 137 7.45 0.86 5.23
N GLU A 138 6.73 -0.26 5.14
CA GLU A 138 5.61 -0.58 6.02
C GLU A 138 5.56 -2.08 6.35
N ILE A 139 4.79 -2.45 7.40
CA ILE A 139 4.52 -3.84 7.73
C ILE A 139 3.62 -4.40 6.65
N ARG A 140 4.09 -5.47 5.99
CA ARG A 140 3.30 -6.16 4.97
C ARG A 140 3.19 -7.67 5.22
N ILE A 141 3.95 -8.19 6.17
CA ILE A 141 3.80 -9.57 6.61
C ILE A 141 3.67 -9.57 8.12
N VAL A 142 2.68 -10.28 8.63
CA VAL A 142 2.41 -10.43 10.06
C VAL A 142 2.21 -11.90 10.43
N ARG A 143 2.47 -12.26 11.68
CA ARG A 143 2.04 -13.55 12.18
C ARG A 143 0.51 -13.65 12.18
N ASN A 144 0.01 -14.82 11.82
CA ASN A 144 -1.40 -15.13 11.96
C ASN A 144 -1.74 -15.35 13.46
N ARG A 145 -2.10 -14.27 14.13
CA ARG A 145 -2.45 -14.27 15.55
C ARG A 145 -3.76 -13.53 15.77
N PRO A 146 -4.61 -13.98 16.71
CA PRO A 146 -5.92 -13.37 16.96
C PRO A 146 -5.84 -11.94 17.52
N ASP A 147 -4.72 -11.57 18.16
CA ASP A 147 -4.48 -10.24 18.74
C ASP A 147 -3.73 -9.27 17.82
N ILE A 148 -3.38 -9.68 16.60
CA ILE A 148 -2.83 -8.79 15.59
C ILE A 148 -3.97 -8.34 14.68
N HIS A 149 -4.13 -7.02 14.56
CA HIS A 149 -5.17 -6.38 13.77
C HIS A 149 -4.59 -5.34 12.84
N SER A 150 -5.28 -5.07 11.75
CA SER A 150 -5.03 -3.89 10.93
C SER A 150 -5.19 -2.63 11.78
N TRP A 151 -4.57 -1.54 11.39
CA TRP A 151 -4.55 -0.35 12.23
C TRP A 151 -4.74 0.92 11.41
N ARG A 152 -5.62 1.81 11.91
CA ARG A 152 -6.07 3.04 11.26
C ARG A 152 -6.72 2.77 9.90
N ASP A 153 -6.14 3.27 8.81
CA ASP A 153 -6.59 3.17 7.43
C ASP A 153 -5.95 1.98 6.68
N ALA A 154 -5.70 0.88 7.38
CA ALA A 154 -4.93 -0.26 6.87
C ALA A 154 -3.49 0.07 6.45
N GLN A 155 -2.96 1.20 6.92
CA GLN A 155 -1.58 1.56 6.68
C GLN A 155 -0.61 0.55 7.29
N SER A 156 -0.96 -0.01 8.46
CA SER A 156 -0.08 -0.86 9.25
C SER A 156 -0.86 -1.85 10.10
N PHE A 157 -0.16 -2.55 11.02
CA PHE A 157 -0.74 -3.51 11.95
C PHE A 157 -0.32 -3.19 13.39
N ARG A 158 -1.14 -3.63 14.35
CA ARG A 158 -0.90 -3.44 15.78
C ARG A 158 -1.35 -4.66 16.58
N VAL A 159 -0.71 -4.90 17.72
CA VAL A 159 -1.23 -5.87 18.69
C VAL A 159 -2.29 -5.17 19.52
N ILE A 160 -3.51 -5.65 19.44
CA ILE A 160 -4.70 -5.14 20.14
C ILE A 160 -5.36 -6.34 20.87
N PRO A 161 -4.97 -6.65 22.11
CA PRO A 161 -5.39 -7.88 22.80
C PRO A 161 -6.91 -7.98 22.99
N ASP A 162 -7.54 -6.86 23.36
CA ASP A 162 -8.97 -6.80 23.68
C ASP A 162 -9.72 -5.98 22.62
N PHE A 163 -9.53 -6.37 21.33
CA PHE A 163 -10.12 -5.65 20.21
C PHE A 163 -11.64 -5.76 20.22
N ASN A 164 -12.33 -4.62 20.25
CA ASN A 164 -13.78 -4.53 20.30
C ASN A 164 -14.48 -4.64 18.93
N GLY A 165 -13.73 -4.85 17.85
CA GLY A 165 -14.25 -4.96 16.49
C GLY A 165 -14.44 -3.65 15.75
N VAL A 166 -14.23 -2.49 16.38
CA VAL A 166 -14.57 -1.17 15.82
C VAL A 166 -13.38 -0.18 15.87
N ASP A 167 -12.69 -0.10 17.00
CA ASP A 167 -11.71 0.98 17.25
C ASP A 167 -10.32 0.63 16.72
N TYR A 168 -10.13 0.77 15.41
CA TYR A 168 -8.85 0.50 14.71
C TYR A 168 -7.77 1.55 14.97
N ASP A 169 -8.03 2.64 15.68
CA ASP A 169 -7.08 3.72 16.00
C ASP A 169 -6.72 3.83 17.49
N VAL A 170 -7.19 2.92 18.32
CA VAL A 170 -6.92 2.90 19.76
C VAL A 170 -5.43 2.68 20.05
N GLU A 171 -4.83 3.55 20.87
CA GLU A 171 -3.42 3.43 21.28
C GLU A 171 -3.28 2.82 22.69
N GLU A 172 -4.19 3.14 23.60
CA GLU A 172 -4.15 2.64 24.97
C GLU A 172 -4.39 1.11 25.01
N GLY A 173 -3.62 0.42 25.82
CA GLY A 173 -3.68 -1.05 25.91
C GLY A 173 -3.11 -1.82 24.73
N THR A 174 -2.61 -1.11 23.69
CA THR A 174 -2.10 -1.70 22.46
C THR A 174 -0.59 -1.55 22.34
N ARG A 175 0.03 -2.28 21.43
CA ARG A 175 1.47 -2.15 21.18
C ARG A 175 1.85 -2.36 19.72
N LYS A 176 2.97 -1.75 19.35
CA LYS A 176 3.61 -1.92 18.04
C LYS A 176 4.18 -3.32 17.88
N LEU A 177 4.10 -3.88 16.67
CA LEU A 177 4.73 -5.16 16.32
C LEU A 177 6.25 -5.03 16.32
N ARG A 178 6.92 -6.13 16.70
CA ARG A 178 8.37 -6.30 16.58
C ARG A 178 8.65 -6.89 15.21
N CYS A 179 9.33 -6.11 14.36
CA CYS A 179 9.50 -6.42 12.96
C CYS A 179 10.96 -6.43 12.52
N ILE A 180 11.27 -7.26 11.53
CA ILE A 180 12.53 -7.24 10.78
C ILE A 180 12.30 -6.56 9.45
N LEU A 181 13.25 -5.74 9.01
CA LEU A 181 13.24 -5.15 7.67
C LEU A 181 13.84 -6.14 6.68
N LEU A 182 13.09 -6.46 5.65
CA LEU A 182 13.54 -7.27 4.52
C LEU A 182 14.05 -6.40 3.37
N ASP A 183 14.98 -6.95 2.61
CA ASP A 183 15.38 -6.36 1.32
C ASP A 183 14.43 -6.82 0.22
N ALA A 184 13.19 -6.42 0.34
CA ALA A 184 12.08 -6.77 -0.53
C ALA A 184 11.33 -5.51 -0.92
N LEU A 185 11.07 -5.33 -2.22
CA LEU A 185 10.46 -4.13 -2.77
C LEU A 185 8.99 -4.35 -3.13
N ILE A 186 8.17 -3.36 -2.78
CA ILE A 186 6.81 -3.18 -3.29
C ILE A 186 6.76 -1.90 -4.12
N PHE A 187 6.12 -1.98 -5.27
CA PHE A 187 5.79 -0.83 -6.11
C PHE A 187 4.37 -0.39 -5.83
N HIS A 188 4.19 0.85 -5.43
CA HIS A 188 2.89 1.44 -5.12
C HIS A 188 2.44 2.35 -6.25
N TYR A 189 1.34 1.98 -6.89
CA TYR A 189 0.72 2.66 -8.04
C TYR A 189 -0.40 3.61 -7.60
N GLY A 190 -0.54 3.86 -6.31
CA GLY A 190 -1.61 4.69 -5.77
C GLY A 190 -1.67 6.11 -6.33
N TRP A 191 -0.52 6.65 -6.75
CA TRP A 191 -0.36 7.99 -7.32
C TRP A 191 0.08 7.97 -8.79
N SER A 192 0.10 6.82 -9.43
CA SER A 192 0.51 6.65 -10.83
C SER A 192 -0.60 5.95 -11.60
N ARG A 193 -1.42 6.73 -12.27
CA ARG A 193 -2.56 6.25 -13.07
C ARG A 193 -3.08 7.33 -14.00
N ASP A 194 -3.94 6.93 -14.93
CA ASP A 194 -4.64 7.85 -15.81
C ASP A 194 -5.21 9.04 -15.01
N PRO A 195 -4.83 10.28 -15.33
CA PRO A 195 -5.32 11.48 -14.65
C PRO A 195 -6.85 11.57 -14.56
N ARG A 196 -7.58 11.03 -15.54
CA ARG A 196 -9.05 10.97 -15.56
C ARG A 196 -9.61 10.05 -14.48
N CYS A 197 -8.94 8.91 -14.25
CA CYS A 197 -9.26 7.98 -13.17
C CYS A 197 -8.83 8.54 -11.80
N MET A 198 -7.71 9.27 -11.77
CA MET A 198 -7.18 9.83 -10.54
C MET A 198 -8.11 10.86 -9.89
N VAL A 199 -8.82 11.68 -10.67
CA VAL A 199 -9.82 12.61 -10.12
C VAL A 199 -10.91 11.84 -9.35
N ARG A 200 -11.45 10.78 -9.96
CA ARG A 200 -12.49 9.96 -9.33
C ARG A 200 -11.98 9.27 -8.06
N LYS A 201 -10.76 8.69 -8.14
CA LYS A 201 -10.11 8.06 -6.98
C LYS A 201 -9.90 9.06 -5.84
N ALA A 202 -9.38 10.25 -6.13
CA ALA A 202 -9.10 11.27 -5.14
C ALA A 202 -10.39 11.74 -4.43
N ASN A 203 -11.46 11.96 -5.17
CA ASN A 203 -12.76 12.33 -4.61
C ASN A 203 -13.32 11.24 -3.70
N HIS A 204 -13.32 9.99 -4.15
CA HIS A 204 -13.81 8.86 -3.35
C HIS A 204 -12.97 8.66 -2.08
N HIS A 205 -11.64 8.64 -2.22
CA HIS A 205 -10.72 8.47 -1.10
C HIS A 205 -10.90 9.55 -0.04
N ASN A 206 -10.92 10.83 -0.44
CA ASN A 206 -11.07 11.93 0.51
C ASN A 206 -12.44 11.90 1.23
N ALA A 207 -13.50 11.44 0.57
CA ALA A 207 -14.81 11.26 1.19
C ALA A 207 -14.81 10.21 2.32
N LEU A 208 -13.99 9.16 2.22
CA LEU A 208 -13.83 8.15 3.29
C LEU A 208 -13.00 8.66 4.48
N TYR A 209 -12.23 9.73 4.31
CA TYR A 209 -11.44 10.32 5.40
C TYR A 209 -12.16 11.45 6.13
N SER A 210 -13.11 12.12 5.48
CA SER A 210 -13.83 13.24 6.07
C SER A 210 -15.25 13.34 5.53
N LYS A 211 -16.22 13.31 6.43
CA LYS A 211 -17.64 13.54 6.09
C LYS A 211 -17.91 14.93 5.51
N ASP A 212 -17.07 15.92 5.83
CA ASP A 212 -17.21 17.30 5.36
C ASP A 212 -16.53 17.52 4.01
N TYR A 213 -15.88 16.49 3.44
CA TYR A 213 -15.24 16.61 2.15
C TYR A 213 -16.27 16.87 1.05
N LYS A 214 -15.99 17.91 0.26
CA LYS A 214 -16.77 18.22 -0.94
C LYS A 214 -16.00 17.78 -2.16
N PRO A 215 -16.55 16.89 -2.99
CA PRO A 215 -15.91 16.47 -4.22
C PRO A 215 -15.54 17.64 -5.11
N VAL A 216 -14.41 17.58 -5.75
CA VAL A 216 -13.99 18.54 -6.76
C VAL A 216 -14.82 18.26 -8.03
N GLU A 217 -15.64 19.22 -8.43
CA GLU A 217 -16.48 19.16 -9.61
C GLU A 217 -15.89 19.99 -10.76
N GLY A 218 -16.24 19.66 -12.00
CA GLY A 218 -15.81 20.39 -13.20
C GLY A 218 -14.32 20.23 -13.54
N VAL A 219 -13.67 19.21 -13.02
CA VAL A 219 -12.27 18.88 -13.33
C VAL A 219 -12.25 17.52 -14.02
N ASP A 220 -11.81 17.49 -15.29
CA ASP A 220 -11.81 16.28 -16.10
C ASP A 220 -10.62 15.36 -15.81
N TYR A 221 -9.49 15.93 -15.35
CA TYR A 221 -8.28 15.17 -15.04
C TYR A 221 -7.47 15.78 -13.90
N TYR A 222 -6.77 14.92 -13.17
CA TYR A 222 -5.89 15.30 -12.08
C TYR A 222 -4.60 15.91 -12.60
N ASP A 223 -4.21 17.09 -12.10
CA ASP A 223 -2.95 17.73 -12.43
C ASP A 223 -1.83 17.23 -11.49
N TYR A 224 -0.95 16.38 -12.02
CA TYR A 224 0.24 15.93 -11.29
C TYR A 224 1.34 16.99 -11.18
N GLY A 225 1.22 18.13 -11.89
CA GLY A 225 2.24 19.15 -11.99
C GLY A 225 3.44 18.71 -12.85
N ASN A 226 4.58 19.34 -12.63
CA ASN A 226 5.79 19.09 -13.44
C ASN A 226 6.53 17.83 -13.01
N LEU A 227 6.32 16.72 -13.69
CA LEU A 227 7.04 15.47 -13.46
C LEU A 227 8.50 15.53 -13.87
N GLY A 228 8.90 16.39 -14.82
CA GLY A 228 10.29 16.55 -15.22
C GLY A 228 11.23 16.99 -14.10
N MET A 229 10.71 17.43 -12.96
CA MET A 229 11.49 17.75 -11.76
C MET A 229 11.62 16.56 -10.79
N MET A 230 11.00 15.40 -11.07
CA MET A 230 11.06 14.23 -10.23
C MET A 230 12.09 13.22 -10.76
N PRO A 231 12.70 12.41 -9.87
CA PRO A 231 13.62 11.38 -10.32
C PRO A 231 12.89 10.27 -11.08
N LEU A 232 13.60 9.69 -12.06
CA LEU A 232 13.20 8.46 -12.72
C LEU A 232 13.69 7.26 -11.90
N TYR A 233 12.87 6.23 -11.82
CA TYR A 233 13.30 4.96 -11.27
C TYR A 233 14.19 4.23 -12.30
N GLU A 234 15.42 3.91 -11.90
CA GLU A 234 16.44 3.30 -12.78
C GLU A 234 16.58 1.77 -12.58
N GLY A 235 15.90 1.21 -11.55
CA GLY A 235 15.93 -0.22 -11.30
C GLY A 235 14.98 -1.02 -12.20
N THR A 236 14.89 -2.32 -11.92
CA THR A 236 13.93 -3.21 -12.58
C THR A 236 12.52 -3.02 -12.03
N PHE A 237 11.52 -3.16 -12.90
CA PHE A 237 10.11 -3.11 -12.52
C PHE A 237 9.57 -4.52 -12.27
N PRO A 238 8.48 -4.67 -11.48
CA PRO A 238 7.81 -5.95 -11.30
C PRO A 238 7.38 -6.57 -12.64
N GLU A 239 7.72 -7.83 -12.88
CA GLU A 239 7.29 -8.54 -14.10
C GLU A 239 5.77 -8.55 -14.26
N ALA A 240 5.04 -8.69 -13.16
CA ALA A 240 3.56 -8.63 -13.19
C ALA A 240 2.99 -7.30 -13.70
N ALA A 241 3.77 -6.22 -13.70
CA ALA A 241 3.35 -4.91 -14.21
C ALA A 241 3.64 -4.70 -15.71
N ALA A 242 4.36 -5.62 -16.37
CA ALA A 242 4.89 -5.40 -17.73
C ALA A 242 3.81 -5.07 -18.75
N GLU A 243 2.71 -5.82 -18.80
CA GLU A 243 1.60 -5.59 -19.73
C GLU A 243 0.91 -4.25 -19.48
N ARG A 244 0.65 -3.89 -18.20
CA ARG A 244 0.08 -2.61 -17.82
C ARG A 244 0.99 -1.44 -18.23
N MET A 245 2.29 -1.57 -18.02
CA MET A 245 3.25 -0.53 -18.39
C MET A 245 3.37 -0.38 -19.92
N ALA A 246 3.28 -1.47 -20.66
CA ALA A 246 3.27 -1.45 -22.13
C ALA A 246 1.99 -0.82 -22.70
N ALA A 247 0.86 -0.93 -22.01
CA ALA A 247 -0.41 -0.35 -22.40
C ALA A 247 -0.57 1.14 -22.00
N TYR A 248 0.49 1.78 -21.51
CA TYR A 248 0.48 3.19 -21.09
C TYR A 248 0.17 4.12 -22.27
N ASP A 249 -0.98 4.77 -22.26
CA ASP A 249 -1.51 5.60 -23.35
C ASP A 249 -1.98 7.00 -22.91
N TRP A 250 -1.79 7.38 -21.64
CA TRP A 250 -2.25 8.65 -21.11
C TRP A 250 -1.15 9.71 -20.91
N ALA A 251 0.00 9.55 -21.58
CA ALA A 251 1.13 10.48 -21.47
C ALA A 251 0.76 11.95 -21.78
N ASP A 252 -0.14 12.16 -22.74
CA ASP A 252 -0.59 13.49 -23.16
C ASP A 252 -1.37 14.25 -22.09
N PHE A 253 -1.88 13.55 -21.07
CA PHE A 253 -2.58 14.16 -19.94
C PHE A 253 -1.65 14.47 -18.76
N VAL A 254 -0.37 14.16 -18.89
CA VAL A 254 0.66 14.36 -17.85
C VAL A 254 1.57 15.50 -18.26
N ARG A 255 1.85 16.42 -17.34
CA ARG A 255 2.75 17.56 -17.60
C ARG A 255 4.17 17.22 -17.19
N TYR A 256 5.12 17.61 -18.05
CA TYR A 256 6.56 17.49 -17.78
C TYR A 256 7.24 18.86 -17.71
N ASP A 257 6.48 19.92 -17.83
CA ASP A 257 6.88 21.31 -17.72
C ASP A 257 6.08 22.04 -16.62
N GLY A 258 6.46 23.27 -16.32
CA GLY A 258 5.79 24.07 -15.28
C GLY A 258 6.63 24.22 -14.01
N PRO A 259 6.10 24.85 -12.97
CA PRO A 259 6.92 25.33 -11.85
C PRO A 259 7.32 24.21 -10.86
N ARG A 260 6.52 23.17 -10.67
CA ARG A 260 6.79 22.10 -9.69
C ARG A 260 5.82 20.92 -9.81
N PRO A 261 6.16 19.73 -9.24
CA PRO A 261 5.21 18.64 -9.03
C PRO A 261 4.12 19.02 -8.03
N ASN A 262 2.92 18.45 -8.18
CA ASN A 262 1.79 18.70 -7.27
C ASN A 262 1.79 17.75 -6.06
N ILE A 263 2.90 17.69 -5.32
CA ILE A 263 3.09 16.85 -4.12
C ILE A 263 3.19 17.66 -2.82
N GLY A 264 2.60 18.83 -2.83
CA GLY A 264 2.41 19.64 -1.64
C GLY A 264 3.69 20.14 -0.96
N LYS A 265 3.53 20.72 0.24
CA LYS A 265 4.61 21.36 1.01
C LYS A 265 5.71 20.39 1.46
N ARG A 266 5.41 19.08 1.56
CA ARG A 266 6.37 18.07 2.03
C ARG A 266 7.48 17.75 1.03
N TYR A 267 7.40 18.25 -0.20
CA TYR A 267 8.48 18.18 -1.21
C TYR A 267 9.34 19.46 -1.25
N GLY A 268 9.13 20.40 -0.33
CA GLY A 268 9.88 21.65 -0.23
C GLY A 268 11.32 21.47 0.25
N VAL A 269 12.13 22.51 0.09
CA VAL A 269 13.58 22.53 0.39
C VAL A 269 13.89 22.01 1.81
N LYS A 270 13.11 22.38 2.82
CA LYS A 270 13.29 21.90 4.19
C LYS A 270 13.31 20.36 4.27
N TYR A 271 12.34 19.72 3.62
CA TYR A 271 12.24 18.26 3.65
C TYR A 271 13.32 17.58 2.81
N ARG A 272 13.73 18.18 1.71
CA ARG A 272 14.86 17.68 0.87
C ARG A 272 16.18 17.68 1.66
N VAL A 273 16.42 18.71 2.48
CA VAL A 273 17.60 18.74 3.35
C VAL A 273 17.52 17.64 4.41
N VAL A 274 16.36 17.43 5.02
CA VAL A 274 16.16 16.34 5.99
C VAL A 274 16.33 14.97 5.33
N ASP A 275 15.76 14.77 4.15
CA ASP A 275 15.92 13.55 3.35
C ASP A 275 17.40 13.27 3.04
N PHE A 276 18.16 14.30 2.67
CA PHE A 276 19.60 14.17 2.43
C PHE A 276 20.35 13.70 3.68
N ILE A 277 20.07 14.30 4.83
CA ILE A 277 20.67 13.92 6.11
C ILE A 277 20.31 12.47 6.46
N GLU A 278 19.04 12.08 6.29
CA GLU A 278 18.56 10.72 6.58
C GLU A 278 19.19 9.66 5.67
N LYS A 279 19.35 9.97 4.37
CA LYS A 279 19.90 9.06 3.37
C LYS A 279 21.42 8.89 3.48
N HIS A 280 22.14 9.97 3.76
CA HIS A 280 23.60 9.99 3.63
C HIS A 280 24.37 10.08 4.94
N ILE A 281 23.76 10.66 5.99
CA ILE A 281 24.44 10.90 7.28
C ILE A 281 23.99 9.90 8.35
N LEU A 282 22.67 9.70 8.50
CA LEU A 282 22.16 8.88 9.60
C LEU A 282 22.32 7.38 9.38
N ARG A 283 22.69 6.90 8.19
CA ARG A 283 22.85 5.46 7.87
C ARG A 283 21.84 4.58 8.65
N ASP A 284 21.79 3.33 8.60
CA ASP A 284 20.93 2.42 9.40
C ASP A 284 19.40 2.67 9.31
N GLY A 285 18.92 3.46 8.33
CA GLY A 285 17.50 3.77 8.16
C GLY A 285 16.87 4.55 9.31
N ARG A 286 17.67 5.29 10.11
CA ARG A 286 17.16 6.22 11.11
C ARG A 286 16.46 7.39 10.43
N ARG A 287 15.39 7.88 11.04
CA ARG A 287 14.59 9.00 10.54
C ARG A 287 14.47 10.09 11.58
N ILE A 288 14.50 11.34 11.10
CA ILE A 288 14.29 12.56 11.90
C ILE A 288 12.78 12.83 11.93
N GLY A 289 12.13 12.35 12.98
CA GLY A 289 10.67 12.39 13.06
C GLY A 289 9.99 11.32 12.21
N GLY A 290 8.73 11.57 11.84
CA GLY A 290 7.91 10.63 11.09
C GLY A 290 7.27 9.56 11.97
N PHE A 291 6.12 9.08 11.50
CA PHE A 291 5.36 8.05 12.20
C PHE A 291 5.99 6.68 11.95
N LYS A 292 6.16 5.91 13.02
CA LYS A 292 6.66 4.53 12.97
C LYS A 292 5.75 3.66 13.80
N ASN A 293 4.99 2.78 13.15
CA ASN A 293 4.09 1.85 13.85
C ASN A 293 4.70 0.45 14.06
N TYR A 294 6.00 0.37 14.24
CA TYR A 294 6.73 -0.88 14.49
C TYR A 294 7.91 -0.66 15.44
N LYS A 295 8.38 -1.74 16.05
CA LYS A 295 9.66 -1.84 16.74
C LYS A 295 10.62 -2.64 15.87
N LEU A 296 11.69 -2.02 15.39
CA LEU A 296 12.67 -2.69 14.53
C LEU A 296 13.53 -3.62 15.38
N LEU A 297 13.55 -4.88 15.02
CA LEU A 297 14.52 -5.88 15.51
C LEU A 297 15.75 -5.89 14.61
N LYS A 298 16.89 -6.18 15.19
CA LYS A 298 18.10 -6.53 14.43
C LYS A 298 17.97 -7.99 13.99
N PRO A 299 18.35 -8.34 12.75
CA PRO A 299 18.36 -9.71 12.23
C PRO A 299 19.18 -10.69 13.06
#